data_46e076676cc2208eafc8101c154d5bef
#
_entry.id   46e076676cc2208eafc8101c154d5bef
#
_cell.length_a   1.000
_cell.length_b   1.000
_cell.length_c   1.000
_cell.angle_alpha   90.00
_cell.angle_beta   90.00
_cell.angle_gamma   90.00
#
_symmetry.space_group_name_H-M   'P 1'
#
loop_
_entity.id
_entity.type
_entity.pdbx_description
1 polymer ?
#
loop_
_entity_poly.entity_id
_entity_poly.type
_entity_poly.pdbx_seq_one_letter_code
_entity_poly.pdbx_strand_id
1 'polypeptide(L)'
;MTWPFAVILLGGYLLGSVPFGILVGRMFYGVDPRTVGSGNIGTANSMRAFGRTGAVLVLLGDAFKGAAPTFVALRFLPDPWMAAAVGLATIVGHNWSVFLRFRGGKGVATTLGVVIVLSLPAAVAFGAVWLLTAAVTRYSSLASILASVAVPVAMFLLRSPMPYVVYGIVALALVVWRHESNIRRLAAGTELKIGTKKAT
;
A
#
# COMPACT_ATOMS: atom_id res chain seq x y z
N MET A 1 21.03 -18.31 -4.26
CA MET A 1 20.55 -16.93 -3.96
C MET A 1 21.79 -16.06 -3.84
N THR A 2 21.95 -15.03 -4.67
CA THR A 2 23.11 -14.16 -4.61
C THR A 2 23.04 -13.27 -3.36
N TRP A 3 24.16 -13.02 -2.67
CA TRP A 3 24.17 -12.21 -1.46
C TRP A 3 23.56 -10.79 -1.65
N PRO A 4 23.74 -10.09 -2.81
CA PRO A 4 23.10 -8.81 -3.02
C PRO A 4 21.56 -8.90 -2.98
N PHE A 5 20.99 -9.94 -3.58
CA PHE A 5 19.53 -10.16 -3.52
C PHE A 5 19.02 -10.33 -2.10
N ALA A 6 19.70 -11.13 -1.27
CA ALA A 6 19.31 -11.34 0.11
C ALA A 6 19.31 -10.03 0.92
N VAL A 7 20.35 -9.20 0.74
CA VAL A 7 20.47 -7.90 1.42
C VAL A 7 19.37 -6.93 0.98
N ILE A 8 19.11 -6.81 -0.33
CA ILE A 8 18.09 -5.90 -0.86
C ILE A 8 16.68 -6.38 -0.46
N LEU A 9 16.42 -7.69 -0.47
CA LEU A 9 15.17 -8.29 -0.03
C LEU A 9 14.87 -7.99 1.45
N LEU A 10 15.84 -8.24 2.32
CA LEU A 10 15.74 -7.94 3.75
C LEU A 10 15.58 -6.42 3.99
N GLY A 11 16.38 -5.60 3.30
CA GLY A 11 16.26 -4.14 3.34
C GLY A 11 14.89 -3.66 2.91
N GLY A 12 14.32 -4.27 1.86
CA GLY A 12 12.95 -4.02 1.40
C GLY A 12 11.90 -4.34 2.48
N TYR A 13 12.02 -5.48 3.14
CA TYR A 13 11.13 -5.83 4.26
C TYR A 13 11.28 -4.85 5.43
N LEU A 14 12.49 -4.51 5.83
CA LEU A 14 12.75 -3.61 6.96
C LEU A 14 12.27 -2.19 6.66
N LEU A 15 12.56 -1.64 5.48
CA LEU A 15 12.06 -0.33 5.06
C LEU A 15 10.54 -0.36 4.91
N GLY A 16 9.97 -1.40 4.32
CA GLY A 16 8.53 -1.65 4.25
C GLY A 16 7.86 -1.65 5.61
N SER A 17 8.57 -2.14 6.65
CA SER A 17 8.08 -2.19 8.03
C SER A 17 8.01 -0.81 8.72
N VAL A 18 8.67 0.24 8.18
CA VAL A 18 8.63 1.60 8.77
C VAL A 18 7.20 2.12 8.81
N PRO A 19 6.66 2.45 10.00
CA PRO A 19 5.26 2.82 10.17
C PRO A 19 5.04 4.33 9.98
N PHE A 20 5.07 4.82 8.74
CA PHE A 20 4.95 6.26 8.44
C PHE A 20 3.72 6.90 9.05
N GLY A 21 2.57 6.21 9.11
CA GLY A 21 1.37 6.75 9.75
C GLY A 21 1.57 7.08 11.23
N ILE A 22 2.31 6.24 11.98
CA ILE A 22 2.62 6.51 13.39
C ILE A 22 3.69 7.59 13.50
N LEU A 23 4.74 7.53 12.68
CA LEU A 23 5.81 8.53 12.71
C LEU A 23 5.25 9.92 12.43
N VAL A 24 4.53 10.10 11.32
CA VAL A 24 3.92 11.40 10.97
C VAL A 24 2.93 11.85 12.04
N GLY A 25 2.06 10.94 12.49
CA GLY A 25 1.05 11.27 13.50
C GLY A 25 1.66 11.76 14.82
N ARG A 26 2.67 11.05 15.34
CA ARG A 26 3.31 11.40 16.60
C ARG A 26 4.22 12.62 16.48
N MET A 27 5.03 12.72 15.42
CA MET A 27 6.02 13.79 15.27
C MET A 27 5.40 15.16 14.97
N PHE A 28 4.34 15.20 14.16
CA PHE A 28 3.78 16.47 13.67
C PHE A 28 2.41 16.83 14.26
N TYR A 29 1.70 15.84 14.84
CA TYR A 29 0.32 16.05 15.30
C TYR A 29 0.07 15.59 16.74
N GLY A 30 1.03 14.94 17.41
CA GLY A 30 0.86 14.40 18.77
C GLY A 30 -0.19 13.27 18.86
N VAL A 31 -0.60 12.67 17.72
CA VAL A 31 -1.70 11.69 17.63
C VAL A 31 -1.18 10.34 17.14
N ASP A 32 -1.60 9.26 17.79
CA ASP A 32 -1.42 7.91 17.28
C ASP A 32 -2.66 7.51 16.43
N PRO A 33 -2.52 7.27 15.12
CA PRO A 33 -3.68 6.96 14.27
C PRO A 33 -4.41 5.67 14.67
N ARG A 34 -3.79 4.81 15.47
CA ARG A 34 -4.42 3.58 15.94
C ARG A 34 -5.50 3.81 16.99
N THR A 35 -5.52 4.98 17.63
CA THR A 35 -6.54 5.36 18.63
C THR A 35 -7.74 6.07 18.01
N VAL A 36 -7.73 6.34 16.69
CA VAL A 36 -8.76 7.12 16.01
C VAL A 36 -9.37 6.34 14.86
N GLY A 37 -10.63 6.56 14.57
CA GLY A 37 -11.32 6.09 13.37
C GLY A 37 -11.32 4.57 13.23
N SER A 38 -10.66 4.06 12.17
CA SER A 38 -10.57 2.61 11.92
C SER A 38 -9.45 1.90 12.67
N GLY A 39 -8.62 2.63 13.41
CA GLY A 39 -7.43 2.08 14.07
C GLY A 39 -6.29 1.70 13.12
N ASN A 40 -6.41 1.94 11.81
CA ASN A 40 -5.38 1.59 10.84
C ASN A 40 -4.32 2.71 10.73
N ILE A 41 -3.07 2.33 10.44
CA ILE A 41 -1.95 3.28 10.29
C ILE A 41 -1.86 3.93 8.90
N GLY A 42 -2.69 3.54 7.93
CA GLY A 42 -2.61 4.00 6.53
C GLY A 42 -3.30 5.34 6.29
N THR A 43 -3.09 5.88 5.07
CA THR A 43 -3.51 7.21 4.60
C THR A 43 -4.97 7.56 4.91
N ALA A 44 -5.93 6.65 4.63
CA ALA A 44 -7.36 6.95 4.82
C ALA A 44 -7.73 7.20 6.28
N ASN A 45 -7.09 6.50 7.22
CA ASN A 45 -7.29 6.74 8.64
C ASN A 45 -6.49 7.93 9.15
N SER A 46 -5.30 8.17 8.61
CA SER A 46 -4.50 9.36 8.88
C SER A 46 -5.26 10.63 8.52
N MET A 47 -6.03 10.62 7.42
CA MET A 47 -6.90 11.76 7.06
C MET A 47 -7.95 12.05 8.14
N ARG A 48 -8.50 11.02 8.78
CA ARG A 48 -9.46 11.17 9.88
C ARG A 48 -8.80 11.65 11.18
N ALA A 49 -7.59 11.17 11.43
CA ALA A 49 -6.86 11.43 12.66
C ALA A 49 -6.24 12.84 12.69
N PHE A 50 -5.65 13.29 11.59
CA PHE A 50 -4.88 14.55 11.55
C PHE A 50 -4.97 15.31 10.22
N GLY A 51 -6.01 15.05 9.40
CA GLY A 51 -6.36 15.87 8.24
C GLY A 51 -5.56 15.56 6.97
N ARG A 52 -5.75 16.44 5.94
CA ARG A 52 -5.27 16.19 4.58
C ARG A 52 -3.75 16.18 4.47
N THR A 53 -3.09 17.18 5.05
CA THR A 53 -1.63 17.32 4.95
C THR A 53 -0.91 16.11 5.53
N GLY A 54 -1.31 15.68 6.73
CA GLY A 54 -0.74 14.49 7.34
C GLY A 54 -1.03 13.21 6.54
N ALA A 55 -2.24 13.08 5.98
CA ALA A 55 -2.56 11.94 5.12
C ALA A 55 -1.68 11.89 3.85
N VAL A 56 -1.38 13.04 3.24
CA VAL A 56 -0.47 13.12 2.09
C VAL A 56 0.96 12.71 2.49
N LEU A 57 1.46 13.18 3.63
CA LEU A 57 2.78 12.77 4.12
C LEU A 57 2.86 11.25 4.34
N VAL A 58 1.80 10.65 4.93
CA VAL A 58 1.72 9.20 5.12
C VAL A 58 1.65 8.47 3.77
N LEU A 59 0.85 8.97 2.81
CA LEU A 59 0.77 8.41 1.46
C LEU A 59 2.15 8.38 0.78
N LEU A 60 2.85 9.52 0.80
CA LEU A 60 4.17 9.66 0.19
C LEU A 60 5.21 8.75 0.87
N GLY A 61 5.23 8.70 2.19
CA GLY A 61 6.13 7.82 2.94
C GLY A 61 5.86 6.34 2.68
N ASP A 62 4.59 5.93 2.69
CA ASP A 62 4.20 4.53 2.42
C ASP A 62 4.42 4.14 0.95
N ALA A 63 4.27 5.07 -0.02
CA ALA A 63 4.62 4.83 -1.42
C ALA A 63 6.14 4.79 -1.60
N PHE A 64 6.88 5.71 -1.00
CA PHE A 64 8.34 5.75 -1.06
C PHE A 64 8.98 4.45 -0.57
N LYS A 65 8.54 3.90 0.55
CA LYS A 65 9.11 2.64 1.08
C LYS A 65 8.83 1.41 0.20
N GLY A 66 7.83 1.48 -0.69
CA GLY A 66 7.60 0.49 -1.74
C GLY A 66 8.47 0.76 -2.97
N ALA A 67 8.53 2.01 -3.41
CA ALA A 67 9.25 2.42 -4.61
C ALA A 67 10.77 2.27 -4.46
N ALA A 68 11.35 2.79 -3.39
CA ALA A 68 12.81 2.87 -3.24
C ALA A 68 13.51 1.51 -3.29
N PRO A 69 13.13 0.47 -2.50
CA PRO A 69 13.79 -0.84 -2.58
C PRO A 69 13.56 -1.53 -3.92
N THR A 70 12.36 -1.37 -4.52
CA THR A 70 12.04 -1.94 -5.82
C THR A 70 12.89 -1.31 -6.92
N PHE A 71 13.09 0.01 -6.89
CA PHE A 71 13.98 0.71 -7.81
C PHE A 71 15.43 0.22 -7.67
N VAL A 72 15.94 0.10 -6.44
CA VAL A 72 17.27 -0.45 -6.19
C VAL A 72 17.38 -1.87 -6.76
N ALA A 73 16.36 -2.72 -6.53
CA ALA A 73 16.36 -4.07 -7.08
C ALA A 73 16.43 -4.07 -8.62
N LEU A 74 15.65 -3.23 -9.30
CA LEU A 74 15.68 -3.10 -10.76
C LEU A 74 17.03 -2.62 -11.31
N ARG A 75 17.77 -1.81 -10.55
CA ARG A 75 19.06 -1.26 -10.99
C ARG A 75 20.22 -2.21 -10.78
N PHE A 76 20.17 -3.04 -9.75
CA PHE A 76 21.32 -3.81 -9.29
C PHE A 76 21.13 -5.34 -9.37
N LEU A 77 19.91 -5.82 -9.63
CA LEU A 77 19.63 -7.25 -9.77
C LEU A 77 19.27 -7.58 -11.22
N PRO A 78 19.85 -8.69 -11.78
CA PRO A 78 19.71 -9.00 -13.21
C PRO A 78 18.34 -9.58 -13.59
N ASP A 79 17.60 -10.12 -12.61
CA ASP A 79 16.37 -10.87 -12.87
C ASP A 79 15.12 -10.09 -12.40
N PRO A 80 14.14 -9.83 -13.30
CA PRO A 80 12.86 -9.20 -12.94
C PRO A 80 12.09 -9.90 -11.81
N TRP A 81 12.26 -11.22 -11.61
CA TRP A 81 11.69 -11.96 -10.48
C TRP A 81 12.23 -11.46 -9.14
N MET A 82 13.51 -11.10 -9.09
CA MET A 82 14.12 -10.56 -7.86
C MET A 82 13.52 -9.19 -7.51
N ALA A 83 13.31 -8.30 -8.51
CA ALA A 83 12.67 -7.01 -8.28
C ALA A 83 11.21 -7.17 -7.82
N ALA A 84 10.46 -8.09 -8.42
CA ALA A 84 9.10 -8.42 -7.99
C ALA A 84 9.07 -8.95 -6.55
N ALA A 85 10.00 -9.83 -6.19
CA ALA A 85 10.12 -10.38 -4.83
C ALA A 85 10.45 -9.28 -3.79
N VAL A 86 11.37 -8.35 -4.12
CA VAL A 86 11.68 -7.21 -3.26
C VAL A 86 10.46 -6.32 -3.09
N GLY A 87 9.70 -6.02 -4.17
CA GLY A 87 8.44 -5.30 -4.09
C GLY A 87 7.43 -5.98 -3.16
N LEU A 88 7.28 -7.31 -3.24
CA LEU A 88 6.43 -8.08 -2.32
C LEU A 88 6.93 -8.00 -0.88
N ALA A 89 8.25 -8.09 -0.65
CA ALA A 89 8.83 -7.97 0.68
C ALA A 89 8.50 -6.62 1.34
N THR A 90 8.44 -5.52 0.58
CA THR A 90 8.02 -4.21 1.13
C THR A 90 6.56 -4.21 1.57
N ILE A 91 5.66 -4.86 0.81
CA ILE A 91 4.24 -4.98 1.18
C ILE A 91 4.09 -5.86 2.42
N VAL A 92 4.81 -6.98 2.47
CA VAL A 92 4.83 -7.87 3.65
C VAL A 92 5.31 -7.10 4.87
N GLY A 93 6.39 -6.31 4.74
CA GLY A 93 6.88 -5.44 5.80
C GLY A 93 5.84 -4.42 6.28
N HIS A 94 5.10 -3.77 5.35
CA HIS A 94 4.02 -2.85 5.73
C HIS A 94 2.86 -3.57 6.44
N ASN A 95 2.48 -4.75 5.99
CA ASN A 95 1.35 -5.51 6.53
C ASN A 95 1.67 -6.20 7.85
N TRP A 96 2.90 -6.67 7.99
CA TRP A 96 3.40 -7.37 9.18
C TRP A 96 4.74 -6.76 9.62
N SER A 97 4.65 -5.50 10.06
CA SER A 97 5.82 -4.72 10.48
C SER A 97 6.47 -5.30 11.75
N VAL A 98 7.76 -5.58 11.65
CA VAL A 98 8.56 -6.00 12.81
C VAL A 98 8.55 -4.94 13.92
N PHE A 99 8.51 -3.66 13.56
CA PHE A 99 8.47 -2.54 14.51
C PHE A 99 7.12 -2.40 15.22
N LEU A 100 6.06 -3.07 14.71
CA LEU A 100 4.71 -3.03 15.26
C LEU A 100 4.25 -4.41 15.77
N ARG A 101 5.18 -5.29 16.13
CA ARG A 101 4.87 -6.66 16.57
C ARG A 101 3.99 -7.39 15.55
N PHE A 102 4.32 -7.25 14.27
CA PHE A 102 3.63 -7.83 13.11
C PHE A 102 2.17 -7.37 12.92
N ARG A 103 1.81 -6.20 13.47
CA ARG A 103 0.47 -5.59 13.35
C ARG A 103 0.56 -4.29 12.54
N GLY A 104 0.65 -4.40 11.22
CA GLY A 104 0.79 -3.28 10.29
C GLY A 104 -0.50 -2.85 9.60
N GLY A 105 -0.34 -2.17 8.46
CA GLY A 105 -1.42 -1.64 7.63
C GLY A 105 -1.97 -2.63 6.59
N LYS A 106 -2.38 -2.11 5.42
CA LYS A 106 -3.02 -2.87 4.34
C LYS A 106 -2.23 -2.90 3.03
N GLY A 107 -1.14 -2.17 2.96
CA GLY A 107 -0.21 -2.22 1.85
C GLY A 107 -0.59 -1.44 0.59
N VAL A 108 -1.74 -0.74 0.53
CA VAL A 108 -2.24 -0.09 -0.68
C VAL A 108 -1.29 0.97 -1.24
N ALA A 109 -0.85 1.92 -0.42
CA ALA A 109 0.08 2.96 -0.84
C ALA A 109 1.47 2.38 -1.15
N THR A 110 1.90 1.36 -0.40
CA THR A 110 3.16 0.64 -0.66
C THR A 110 3.09 -0.11 -1.99
N THR A 111 1.96 -0.78 -2.29
CA THR A 111 1.71 -1.40 -3.60
C THR A 111 1.78 -0.37 -4.72
N LEU A 112 1.13 0.80 -4.56
CA LEU A 112 1.22 1.88 -5.55
C LEU A 112 2.67 2.29 -5.79
N GLY A 113 3.47 2.46 -4.73
CA GLY A 113 4.89 2.80 -4.84
C GLY A 113 5.68 1.77 -5.65
N VAL A 114 5.48 0.49 -5.40
CA VAL A 114 6.10 -0.59 -6.18
C VAL A 114 5.64 -0.55 -7.64
N VAL A 115 4.33 -0.40 -7.88
CA VAL A 115 3.77 -0.39 -9.25
C VAL A 115 4.25 0.80 -10.06
N ILE A 116 4.46 1.98 -9.46
CA ILE A 116 5.09 3.13 -10.12
C ILE A 116 6.45 2.75 -10.73
N VAL A 117 7.22 1.95 -10.02
CA VAL A 117 8.56 1.54 -10.45
C VAL A 117 8.51 0.40 -11.48
N LEU A 118 7.63 -0.60 -11.27
CA LEU A 118 7.54 -1.76 -12.17
C LEU A 118 6.80 -1.45 -13.47
N SER A 119 5.75 -0.61 -13.43
CA SER A 119 4.92 -0.26 -14.58
C SER A 119 4.15 1.03 -14.32
N LEU A 120 4.70 2.15 -14.75
CA LEU A 120 4.04 3.45 -14.62
C LEU A 120 2.63 3.48 -15.23
N PRO A 121 2.37 2.88 -16.43
CA PRO A 121 1.00 2.84 -16.96
C PRO A 121 0.02 2.06 -16.06
N ALA A 122 0.47 0.96 -15.42
CA ALA A 122 -0.36 0.24 -14.47
C ALA A 122 -0.61 1.06 -13.18
N ALA A 123 0.36 1.87 -12.76
CA ALA A 123 0.17 2.81 -11.65
C ALA A 123 -0.85 3.91 -11.99
N VAL A 124 -0.85 4.41 -13.22
CA VAL A 124 -1.86 5.36 -13.72
C VAL A 124 -3.25 4.70 -13.71
N ALA A 125 -3.38 3.48 -14.22
CA ALA A 125 -4.63 2.72 -14.17
C ALA A 125 -5.13 2.52 -12.72
N PHE A 126 -4.22 2.15 -11.79
CA PHE A 126 -4.53 2.08 -10.37
C PHE A 126 -5.09 3.40 -9.84
N GLY A 127 -4.40 4.51 -10.10
CA GLY A 127 -4.81 5.86 -9.66
C GLY A 127 -6.16 6.26 -10.23
N ALA A 128 -6.39 6.03 -11.52
CA ALA A 128 -7.65 6.35 -12.20
C ALA A 128 -8.83 5.56 -11.60
N VAL A 129 -8.68 4.23 -11.45
CA VAL A 129 -9.72 3.39 -10.83
C VAL A 129 -9.97 3.79 -9.38
N TRP A 130 -8.90 4.08 -8.63
CA TRP A 130 -9.05 4.52 -7.23
C TRP A 130 -9.83 5.82 -7.12
N LEU A 131 -9.44 6.85 -7.91
CA LEU A 131 -10.07 8.18 -7.89
C LEU A 131 -11.53 8.10 -8.33
N LEU A 132 -11.84 7.42 -9.44
CA LEU A 132 -13.20 7.26 -9.94
C LEU A 132 -14.09 6.54 -8.91
N THR A 133 -13.62 5.42 -8.37
CA THR A 133 -14.39 4.67 -7.36
C THR A 133 -14.59 5.48 -6.10
N ALA A 134 -13.56 6.17 -5.62
CA ALA A 134 -13.66 7.01 -4.43
C ALA A 134 -14.59 8.22 -4.64
N ALA A 135 -14.59 8.83 -5.82
CA ALA A 135 -15.47 9.95 -6.16
C ALA A 135 -16.95 9.53 -6.16
N VAL A 136 -17.25 8.37 -6.75
CA VAL A 136 -18.63 7.87 -6.88
C VAL A 136 -19.15 7.31 -5.55
N THR A 137 -18.35 6.47 -4.88
CA THR A 137 -18.83 5.68 -3.73
C THR A 137 -18.48 6.30 -2.38
N ARG A 138 -17.45 7.11 -2.33
CA ARG A 138 -16.82 7.64 -1.12
C ARG A 138 -16.23 6.56 -0.18
N TYR A 139 -16.09 5.32 -0.62
CA TYR A 139 -15.45 4.24 0.14
C TYR A 139 -14.01 4.05 -0.31
N SER A 140 -13.04 4.49 0.51
CA SER A 140 -11.61 4.29 0.23
C SER A 140 -11.20 2.81 0.19
N SER A 141 -11.88 1.96 0.95
CA SER A 141 -11.63 0.51 0.96
C SER A 141 -12.04 -0.16 -0.36
N LEU A 142 -13.24 0.17 -0.87
CA LEU A 142 -13.71 -0.34 -2.16
C LEU A 142 -12.81 0.16 -3.29
N ALA A 143 -12.47 1.47 -3.28
CA ALA A 143 -11.55 2.05 -4.25
C ALA A 143 -10.19 1.34 -4.25
N SER A 144 -9.66 1.02 -3.06
CA SER A 144 -8.37 0.33 -2.93
C SER A 144 -8.40 -1.11 -3.47
N ILE A 145 -9.48 -1.84 -3.22
CA ILE A 145 -9.66 -3.21 -3.73
C ILE A 145 -9.76 -3.18 -5.26
N LEU A 146 -10.65 -2.35 -5.84
CA LEU A 146 -10.83 -2.28 -7.28
C LEU A 146 -9.57 -1.76 -8.01
N ALA A 147 -8.90 -0.76 -7.45
CA ALA A 147 -7.62 -0.29 -7.98
C ALA A 147 -6.54 -1.39 -7.97
N SER A 148 -6.52 -2.23 -6.94
CA SER A 148 -5.58 -3.36 -6.87
C SER A 148 -5.89 -4.44 -7.92
N VAL A 149 -7.16 -4.63 -8.31
CA VAL A 149 -7.54 -5.50 -9.44
C VAL A 149 -7.01 -4.94 -10.76
N ALA A 150 -7.07 -3.62 -10.95
CA ALA A 150 -6.59 -2.98 -12.18
C ALA A 150 -5.10 -3.21 -12.44
N VAL A 151 -4.27 -3.44 -11.40
CA VAL A 151 -2.81 -3.63 -11.53
C VAL A 151 -2.45 -4.84 -12.38
N PRO A 152 -2.77 -6.08 -11.98
CA PRO A 152 -2.41 -7.26 -12.79
C PRO A 152 -3.10 -7.25 -14.16
N VAL A 153 -4.33 -6.73 -14.26
CA VAL A 153 -5.04 -6.61 -15.53
C VAL A 153 -4.29 -5.66 -16.48
N ALA A 154 -3.93 -4.46 -16.02
CA ALA A 154 -3.19 -3.51 -16.83
C ALA A 154 -1.81 -4.05 -17.22
N MET A 155 -1.07 -4.66 -16.28
CA MET A 155 0.23 -5.27 -16.57
C MET A 155 0.13 -6.39 -17.61
N PHE A 156 -0.90 -7.22 -17.55
CA PHE A 156 -1.14 -8.29 -18.53
C PHE A 156 -1.46 -7.72 -19.92
N LEU A 157 -2.39 -6.76 -20.01
CA LEU A 157 -2.79 -6.13 -21.27
C LEU A 157 -1.65 -5.34 -21.92
N LEU A 158 -0.80 -4.74 -21.11
CA LEU A 158 0.39 -4.00 -21.55
C LEU A 158 1.59 -4.89 -21.85
N ARG A 159 1.43 -6.23 -21.77
CA ARG A 159 2.50 -7.21 -22.01
C ARG A 159 3.73 -6.95 -21.12
N SER A 160 3.52 -6.52 -19.88
CA SER A 160 4.61 -6.39 -18.90
C SER A 160 5.28 -7.74 -18.67
N PRO A 161 6.55 -7.77 -18.22
CA PRO A 161 7.22 -9.02 -17.84
C PRO A 161 6.37 -9.86 -16.88
N MET A 162 6.30 -11.17 -17.10
CA MET A 162 5.47 -12.09 -16.29
C MET A 162 5.70 -11.95 -14.78
N PRO A 163 6.94 -11.75 -14.27
CA PRO A 163 7.17 -11.49 -12.86
C PRO A 163 6.36 -10.32 -12.28
N TYR A 164 6.12 -9.26 -13.07
CA TYR A 164 5.35 -8.09 -12.62
C TYR A 164 3.86 -8.37 -12.58
N VAL A 165 3.37 -9.18 -13.53
CA VAL A 165 1.96 -9.65 -13.51
C VAL A 165 1.72 -10.52 -12.27
N VAL A 166 2.63 -11.46 -11.99
CA VAL A 166 2.56 -12.33 -10.80
C VAL A 166 2.65 -11.49 -9.52
N TYR A 167 3.56 -10.50 -9.46
CA TYR A 167 3.58 -9.51 -8.37
C TYR A 167 2.20 -8.87 -8.17
N GLY A 168 1.58 -8.38 -9.25
CA GLY A 168 0.26 -7.73 -9.20
C GLY A 168 -0.83 -8.63 -8.63
N ILE A 169 -0.84 -9.93 -9.03
CA ILE A 169 -1.79 -10.93 -8.53
C ILE A 169 -1.58 -11.18 -7.03
N VAL A 170 -0.33 -11.37 -6.59
CA VAL A 170 -0.01 -11.63 -5.17
C VAL A 170 -0.31 -10.39 -4.33
N ALA A 171 0.04 -9.19 -4.81
CA ALA A 171 -0.25 -7.93 -4.14
C ALA A 171 -1.77 -7.72 -3.98
N LEU A 172 -2.56 -8.01 -5.03
CA LEU A 172 -4.03 -7.99 -4.97
C LEU A 172 -4.55 -8.94 -3.87
N ALA A 173 -4.07 -10.19 -3.85
CA ALA A 173 -4.50 -11.17 -2.84
C ALA A 173 -4.19 -10.68 -1.41
N LEU A 174 -3.01 -10.10 -1.19
CA LEU A 174 -2.62 -9.51 0.09
C LEU A 174 -3.50 -8.31 0.46
N VAL A 175 -3.80 -7.42 -0.50
CA VAL A 175 -4.69 -6.27 -0.27
C VAL A 175 -6.09 -6.75 0.09
N VAL A 176 -6.68 -7.67 -0.67
CA VAL A 176 -8.03 -8.21 -0.39
C VAL A 176 -8.07 -8.85 1.00
N TRP A 177 -7.11 -9.70 1.34
CA TRP A 177 -7.02 -10.31 2.66
C TRP A 177 -6.96 -9.25 3.77
N ARG A 178 -6.09 -8.25 3.64
CA ARG A 178 -5.97 -7.17 4.64
C ARG A 178 -7.20 -6.26 4.70
N HIS A 179 -8.12 -6.34 3.73
CA HIS A 179 -9.40 -5.62 3.73
C HIS A 179 -10.59 -6.45 4.23
N GLU A 180 -10.38 -7.65 4.78
CA GLU A 180 -11.47 -8.52 5.25
C GLU A 180 -12.49 -7.78 6.13
N SER A 181 -12.04 -7.03 7.14
CA SER A 181 -12.92 -6.27 8.01
C SER A 181 -13.69 -5.15 7.28
N ASN A 182 -13.09 -4.55 6.24
CA ASN A 182 -13.77 -3.55 5.42
C ASN A 182 -14.82 -4.20 4.53
N ILE A 183 -14.51 -5.36 3.93
CA ILE A 183 -15.45 -6.12 3.09
C ILE A 183 -16.68 -6.49 3.91
N ARG A 184 -16.49 -6.98 5.14
CA ARG A 184 -17.62 -7.26 6.06
C ARG A 184 -18.45 -6.00 6.34
N ARG A 185 -17.82 -4.84 6.60
CA ARG A 185 -18.53 -3.57 6.83
C ARG A 185 -19.21 -3.04 5.57
N LEU A 186 -18.60 -3.20 4.39
CA LEU A 186 -19.23 -2.84 3.10
C LEU A 186 -20.50 -3.66 2.87
N ALA A 187 -20.44 -4.97 3.09
CA ALA A 187 -21.61 -5.86 2.98
C ALA A 187 -22.73 -5.51 3.99
N ALA A 188 -22.34 -5.06 5.19
CA ALA A 188 -23.30 -4.63 6.22
C ALA A 188 -23.74 -3.17 6.10
N GLY A 189 -23.28 -2.40 5.11
CA GLY A 189 -23.60 -0.98 4.95
C GLY A 189 -22.99 -0.05 6.01
N THR A 190 -22.04 -0.53 6.82
CA THR A 190 -21.46 0.18 7.98
C THR A 190 -20.03 0.68 7.73
N GLU A 191 -19.52 0.60 6.50
CA GLU A 191 -18.18 1.08 6.17
C GLU A 191 -18.07 2.61 6.25
N LEU A 192 -16.95 3.10 6.75
CA LEU A 192 -16.70 4.54 6.91
C LEU A 192 -16.44 5.21 5.56
N LYS A 193 -17.24 6.20 5.21
CA LYS A 193 -17.04 7.03 4.01
C LYS A 193 -15.88 8.02 4.20
N ILE A 194 -15.29 8.44 3.07
CA ILE A 194 -14.31 9.53 3.03
C ILE A 194 -15.00 10.82 3.50
N GLY A 195 -14.35 11.56 4.40
CA GLY A 195 -14.86 12.84 4.91
C GLY A 195 -15.86 12.74 6.07
N THR A 196 -16.27 11.53 6.50
CA THR A 196 -17.03 11.40 7.76
C THR A 196 -16.10 11.59 8.95
N LYS A 197 -16.32 12.62 9.74
CA LYS A 197 -15.79 12.72 11.11
C LYS A 197 -16.56 11.72 11.97
N LYS A 198 -15.86 10.93 12.80
CA LYS A 198 -16.56 10.20 13.86
C LYS A 198 -17.12 11.23 14.83
N ALA A 199 -18.41 11.17 15.15
CA ALA A 199 -18.95 11.91 16.29
C ALA A 199 -18.11 11.51 17.52
N THR A 200 -17.52 12.49 18.16
CA THR A 200 -16.84 12.35 19.45
C THR A 200 -17.83 11.97 20.52
#